data_0e3e9791f80b153b3cd720f67d19e23e
#
_entry.id   0e3e9791f80b153b3cd720f67d19e23e
#
_cell.length_a   1.000
_cell.length_b   1.000
_cell.length_c   1.000
_cell.angle_alpha   90.00
_cell.angle_beta   90.00
_cell.angle_gamma   90.00
#
_symmetry.space_group_name_H-M   'P 1'
#
loop_
_entity.id
_entity.type
_entity.pdbx_description
1 polymer ?
#
loop_
_entity_poly.entity_id
_entity_poly.type
_entity_poly.pdbx_seq_one_letter_code
_entity_poly.pdbx_strand_id
1 'polypeptide(L)'
;HNLQDVTVEFPLQRLVTVTGVSGSGKSSLIQDVLAPALLRHFGKATDAPGAHDRMLGADHLSDVVFVDQSPIGKTARSNPVSYVGAWDSIRELFAVAPLSRQRSYTAAKFSFNSGDGRCPTCGGSGFEHVEMQFLSDVYLRCPDCDGKRYRPEILEITIERGGRSLNVADVLALTVAEAVGLFANDRDVIRALQPIVDVGLEYVALGQPVPTLSGGEAQRLKLAGFLAEAARSASKSRQTVARKGTLFLFDEPTTGLHFDDIAKLMRALRKLIDAGHSLIVIEHNLDVIRASDWLID
;
A
#
# COMPACT_ATOMS: atom_id res chain seq x y z
N HIS A 1 -22.47 20.29 14.09
CA HIS A 1 -22.12 18.87 14.17
C HIS A 1 -23.17 18.14 15.02
N ASN A 2 -23.50 16.90 14.64
CA ASN A 2 -24.58 16.14 15.29
C ASN A 2 -24.15 15.44 16.60
N LEU A 3 -22.85 15.49 16.94
CA LEU A 3 -22.31 14.90 18.17
C LEU A 3 -22.54 15.85 19.35
N GLN A 4 -23.17 15.36 20.40
CA GLN A 4 -23.43 16.11 21.64
C GLN A 4 -23.18 15.20 22.83
N ASP A 5 -22.22 15.58 23.67
CA ASP A 5 -21.88 14.91 24.95
C ASP A 5 -21.73 13.37 24.81
N VAL A 6 -20.86 12.95 23.86
CA VAL A 6 -20.66 11.53 23.51
C VAL A 6 -19.41 11.02 24.19
N THR A 7 -19.52 9.91 24.92
CA THR A 7 -18.38 9.13 25.43
C THR A 7 -18.29 7.83 24.67
N VAL A 8 -17.14 7.54 24.05
CA VAL A 8 -16.91 6.36 23.23
C VAL A 8 -15.66 5.64 23.68
N GLU A 9 -15.74 4.30 23.76
CA GLU A 9 -14.61 3.43 24.05
C GLU A 9 -14.24 2.60 22.82
N PHE A 10 -12.94 2.57 22.49
CA PHE A 10 -12.38 1.79 21.39
C PHE A 10 -11.44 0.70 21.95
N PRO A 11 -11.88 -0.55 22.02
CA PRO A 11 -10.99 -1.62 22.46
C PRO A 11 -9.82 -1.81 21.48
N LEU A 12 -8.60 -1.90 22.05
CA LEU A 12 -7.37 -2.07 21.27
C LEU A 12 -7.17 -3.55 20.86
N GLN A 13 -6.34 -3.75 19.83
CA GLN A 13 -6.05 -5.07 19.23
C GLN A 13 -7.32 -5.81 18.80
N ARG A 14 -8.29 -5.06 18.31
CA ARG A 14 -9.59 -5.52 17.83
C ARG A 14 -9.94 -4.82 16.52
N LEU A 15 -10.84 -5.44 15.77
CA LEU A 15 -11.54 -4.79 14.68
C LEU A 15 -12.78 -4.10 15.25
N VAL A 16 -12.73 -2.80 15.32
CA VAL A 16 -13.85 -1.95 15.72
C VAL A 16 -14.51 -1.38 14.47
N THR A 17 -15.79 -1.61 14.29
CA THR A 17 -16.56 -0.97 13.22
C THR A 17 -17.45 0.12 13.79
N VAL A 18 -17.38 1.30 13.17
CA VAL A 18 -18.26 2.43 13.43
C VAL A 18 -19.29 2.47 12.29
N THR A 19 -20.55 2.30 12.63
CA THR A 19 -21.66 2.27 11.68
C THR A 19 -22.72 3.30 12.05
N GLY A 20 -23.85 3.32 11.36
CA GLY A 20 -24.96 4.24 11.58
C GLY A 20 -25.38 4.96 10.30
N VAL A 21 -26.53 5.63 10.35
CA VAL A 21 -27.10 6.34 9.19
C VAL A 21 -26.19 7.48 8.71
N SER A 22 -26.36 7.87 7.45
CA SER A 22 -25.66 9.03 6.90
C SER A 22 -25.98 10.29 7.73
N GLY A 23 -24.94 11.07 8.06
CA GLY A 23 -25.09 12.28 8.89
C GLY A 23 -25.14 12.05 10.40
N SER A 24 -25.02 10.80 10.89
CA SER A 24 -25.01 10.51 12.36
C SER A 24 -23.77 11.02 13.08
N GLY A 25 -22.73 11.45 12.38
CA GLY A 25 -21.51 12.01 12.98
C GLY A 25 -20.30 11.06 12.98
N LYS A 26 -20.36 9.89 12.34
CA LYS A 26 -19.26 8.91 12.28
C LYS A 26 -17.94 9.52 11.80
N SER A 27 -17.98 10.18 10.64
CA SER A 27 -16.79 10.83 10.08
C SER A 27 -16.31 11.95 10.99
N SER A 28 -17.21 12.74 11.57
CA SER A 28 -16.83 13.79 12.53
C SER A 28 -16.16 13.21 13.76
N LEU A 29 -16.67 12.11 14.32
CA LEU A 29 -16.06 11.46 15.48
C LEU A 29 -14.65 10.96 15.17
N ILE A 30 -14.47 10.30 14.03
CA ILE A 30 -13.20 9.63 13.69
C ILE A 30 -12.24 10.61 13.02
N GLN A 31 -12.67 11.35 11.98
CA GLN A 31 -11.79 12.17 11.14
C GLN A 31 -11.55 13.57 11.73
N ASP A 32 -12.57 14.18 12.35
CA ASP A 32 -12.45 15.55 12.85
C ASP A 32 -12.04 15.60 14.32
N VAL A 33 -12.27 14.55 15.12
CA VAL A 33 -11.94 14.54 16.56
C VAL A 33 -10.84 13.53 16.88
N LEU A 34 -11.09 12.23 16.72
CA LEU A 34 -10.18 11.16 17.19
C LEU A 34 -8.83 11.18 16.45
N ALA A 35 -8.84 11.18 15.13
CA ALA A 35 -7.62 11.13 14.33
C ALA A 35 -6.73 12.36 14.57
N PRO A 36 -7.22 13.61 14.51
CA PRO A 36 -6.40 14.79 14.81
C PRO A 36 -5.90 14.82 16.27
N ALA A 37 -6.71 14.40 17.23
CA ALA A 37 -6.29 14.35 18.63
C ALA A 37 -5.13 13.36 18.83
N LEU A 38 -5.19 12.18 18.23
CA LEU A 38 -4.11 11.18 18.26
C LEU A 38 -2.87 11.65 17.49
N LEU A 39 -3.04 12.21 16.28
CA LEU A 39 -1.91 12.75 15.50
C LEU A 39 -1.15 13.81 16.30
N ARG A 40 -1.88 14.72 16.97
CA ARG A 40 -1.29 15.73 17.85
C ARG A 40 -0.58 15.10 19.03
N HIS A 41 -1.17 14.08 19.66
CA HIS A 41 -0.54 13.34 20.77
C HIS A 41 0.81 12.73 20.34
N PHE A 42 0.91 12.22 19.12
CA PHE A 42 2.15 11.67 18.54
C PHE A 42 3.07 12.72 17.89
N GLY A 43 2.79 14.03 18.06
CA GLY A 43 3.62 15.10 17.52
C GLY A 43 3.57 15.26 16.01
N LYS A 44 2.56 14.73 15.34
CA LYS A 44 2.36 14.84 13.90
C LYS A 44 1.61 16.12 13.53
N ALA A 45 1.93 16.69 12.36
CA ALA A 45 1.21 17.83 11.81
C ALA A 45 -0.24 17.42 11.48
N THR A 46 -1.20 18.17 11.95
CA THR A 46 -2.63 17.95 11.71
C THR A 46 -3.41 19.23 12.01
N ASP A 47 -4.63 19.32 11.52
CA ASP A 47 -5.58 20.34 11.89
C ASP A 47 -5.95 20.25 13.39
N ALA A 48 -6.52 21.31 13.92
CA ALA A 48 -6.99 21.29 15.29
C ALA A 48 -8.12 20.25 15.44
N PRO A 49 -8.05 19.34 16.43
CA PRO A 49 -9.13 18.41 16.67
C PRO A 49 -10.41 19.15 17.07
N GLY A 50 -11.55 18.58 16.70
CA GLY A 50 -12.85 19.05 17.16
C GLY A 50 -12.92 19.10 18.69
N ALA A 51 -13.83 19.91 19.22
CA ALA A 51 -14.00 20.08 20.66
C ALA A 51 -14.26 18.73 21.36
N HIS A 52 -13.46 18.42 22.37
CA HIS A 52 -13.59 17.23 23.21
C HIS A 52 -13.01 17.50 24.58
N ASP A 53 -13.54 16.86 25.61
CA ASP A 53 -13.09 17.08 26.98
C ASP A 53 -11.73 16.42 27.21
N ARG A 54 -11.60 15.16 26.89
CA ARG A 54 -10.37 14.39 27.10
C ARG A 54 -10.30 13.15 26.20
N MET A 55 -9.08 12.71 25.94
CA MET A 55 -8.76 11.44 25.32
C MET A 55 -7.85 10.64 26.27
N LEU A 56 -8.24 9.40 26.58
CA LEU A 56 -7.50 8.52 27.46
C LEU A 56 -7.01 7.28 26.70
N GLY A 57 -5.92 6.67 27.17
CA GLY A 57 -5.42 5.40 26.63
C GLY A 57 -4.51 5.50 25.40
N ALA A 58 -4.24 6.70 24.89
CA ALA A 58 -3.32 6.89 23.75
C ALA A 58 -1.91 6.34 24.02
N ASP A 59 -1.49 6.29 25.29
CA ASP A 59 -0.18 5.76 25.70
C ASP A 59 -0.02 4.24 25.43
N HIS A 60 -1.11 3.53 25.17
CA HIS A 60 -1.07 2.11 24.79
C HIS A 60 -0.76 1.89 23.30
N LEU A 61 -0.74 2.97 22.52
CA LEU A 61 -0.44 2.97 21.09
C LEU A 61 0.98 3.49 20.84
N SER A 62 1.59 3.04 19.74
CA SER A 62 2.85 3.58 19.25
C SER A 62 2.66 4.69 18.21
N ASP A 63 1.56 4.64 17.49
CA ASP A 63 1.26 5.56 16.39
C ASP A 63 -0.22 5.48 15.98
N VAL A 64 -0.65 6.42 15.13
CA VAL A 64 -1.93 6.41 14.44
C VAL A 64 -1.72 6.67 12.95
N VAL A 65 -2.44 5.93 12.11
CA VAL A 65 -2.42 6.06 10.66
C VAL A 65 -3.85 6.10 10.13
N PHE A 66 -4.17 7.15 9.41
CA PHE A 66 -5.42 7.25 8.67
C PHE A 66 -5.21 6.76 7.24
N VAL A 67 -5.90 5.70 6.85
CA VAL A 67 -5.79 5.06 5.52
C VAL A 67 -7.01 5.47 4.70
N ASP A 68 -6.86 6.54 3.97
CA ASP A 68 -7.88 7.12 3.11
C ASP A 68 -7.72 6.71 1.64
N GLN A 69 -8.64 7.17 0.80
CA GLN A 69 -8.65 6.94 -0.64
C GLN A 69 -7.84 7.99 -1.43
N SER A 70 -7.08 8.85 -0.75
CA SER A 70 -6.23 9.83 -1.43
C SER A 70 -5.13 9.15 -2.26
N PRO A 71 -4.68 9.76 -3.36
CA PRO A 71 -3.61 9.23 -4.18
C PRO A 71 -2.31 9.00 -3.39
N ILE A 72 -1.57 7.95 -3.73
CA ILE A 72 -0.25 7.68 -3.20
C ILE A 72 0.79 8.42 -4.04
N GLY A 73 1.28 9.56 -3.54
CA GLY A 73 2.31 10.33 -4.24
C GLY A 73 1.84 10.94 -5.57
N LYS A 74 2.73 11.68 -6.22
CA LYS A 74 2.44 12.40 -7.48
C LYS A 74 3.32 11.95 -8.65
N THR A 75 4.21 10.99 -8.43
CA THR A 75 5.21 10.60 -9.45
C THR A 75 4.86 9.26 -10.10
N ALA A 76 4.95 9.20 -11.42
CA ALA A 76 4.78 7.97 -12.19
C ALA A 76 5.87 6.91 -11.92
N ARG A 77 6.94 7.24 -11.18
CA ARG A 77 7.95 6.27 -10.74
C ARG A 77 7.42 5.30 -9.72
N SER A 78 6.58 5.77 -8.79
CA SER A 78 5.95 4.92 -7.79
C SER A 78 5.01 3.93 -8.46
N ASN A 79 5.16 2.67 -8.12
CA ASN A 79 4.38 1.55 -8.65
C ASN A 79 4.20 0.47 -7.59
N PRO A 80 3.26 -0.47 -7.76
CA PRO A 80 2.95 -1.48 -6.76
C PRO A 80 4.16 -2.31 -6.32
N VAL A 81 5.00 -2.73 -7.26
CA VAL A 81 6.16 -3.59 -6.94
C VAL A 81 7.21 -2.87 -6.10
N SER A 82 7.41 -1.57 -6.30
CA SER A 82 8.33 -0.78 -5.47
C SER A 82 7.71 -0.44 -4.11
N TYR A 83 6.41 -0.21 -4.08
CA TYR A 83 5.71 0.20 -2.87
C TYR A 83 5.78 -0.87 -1.77
N VAL A 84 5.67 -2.14 -2.13
CA VAL A 84 5.83 -3.26 -1.18
C VAL A 84 7.28 -3.74 -1.03
N GLY A 85 8.23 -3.15 -1.76
CA GLY A 85 9.66 -3.49 -1.69
C GLY A 85 10.06 -4.74 -2.46
N ALA A 86 9.20 -5.28 -3.33
CA ALA A 86 9.50 -6.48 -4.12
C ALA A 86 10.52 -6.21 -5.24
N TRP A 87 10.61 -4.97 -5.71
CA TRP A 87 11.55 -4.62 -6.78
C TRP A 87 13.01 -4.81 -6.38
N ASP A 88 13.35 -4.63 -5.12
CA ASP A 88 14.72 -4.84 -4.63
C ASP A 88 15.17 -6.29 -4.81
N SER A 89 14.32 -7.26 -4.47
CA SER A 89 14.61 -8.69 -4.69
C SER A 89 14.66 -9.04 -6.19
N ILE A 90 13.81 -8.44 -7.01
CA ILE A 90 13.81 -8.66 -8.47
C ILE A 90 15.09 -8.11 -9.10
N ARG A 91 15.56 -6.92 -8.70
CA ARG A 91 16.82 -6.34 -9.20
C ARG A 91 18.02 -7.25 -8.94
N GLU A 92 18.06 -7.92 -7.80
CA GLU A 92 19.13 -8.87 -7.48
C GLU A 92 19.13 -10.07 -8.43
N LEU A 93 17.96 -10.55 -8.86
CA LEU A 93 17.87 -11.62 -9.86
C LEU A 93 18.46 -11.19 -11.20
N PHE A 94 18.23 -9.96 -11.64
CA PHE A 94 18.84 -9.41 -12.85
C PHE A 94 20.36 -9.19 -12.71
N ALA A 95 20.83 -8.80 -11.54
CA ALA A 95 22.25 -8.58 -11.29
C ALA A 95 23.08 -9.87 -11.42
N VAL A 96 22.50 -11.02 -11.11
CA VAL A 96 23.19 -12.32 -11.24
C VAL A 96 23.03 -12.98 -12.60
N ALA A 97 22.26 -12.39 -13.51
CA ALA A 97 22.13 -12.89 -14.89
C ALA A 97 23.49 -12.95 -15.61
N PRO A 98 23.74 -13.93 -16.50
CA PRO A 98 25.04 -14.11 -17.14
C PRO A 98 25.57 -12.84 -17.83
N LEU A 99 24.74 -12.15 -18.60
CA LEU A 99 25.13 -10.93 -19.30
C LEU A 99 25.40 -9.76 -18.35
N SER A 100 24.68 -9.68 -17.21
CA SER A 100 24.97 -8.70 -16.15
C SER A 100 26.36 -8.90 -15.56
N ARG A 101 26.74 -10.15 -15.30
CA ARG A 101 28.07 -10.48 -14.77
C ARG A 101 29.17 -10.11 -15.76
N GLN A 102 28.98 -10.39 -17.07
CA GLN A 102 29.92 -10.01 -18.11
C GLN A 102 30.12 -8.49 -18.20
N ARG A 103 29.04 -7.72 -18.00
CA ARG A 103 29.07 -6.26 -18.05
C ARG A 103 29.36 -5.58 -16.70
N SER A 104 29.60 -6.37 -15.65
CA SER A 104 29.78 -5.90 -14.27
C SER A 104 28.60 -5.04 -13.78
N TYR A 105 27.39 -5.41 -14.19
CA TYR A 105 26.16 -4.74 -13.74
C TYR A 105 25.76 -5.21 -12.35
N THR A 106 25.49 -4.28 -11.46
CA THR A 106 24.93 -4.54 -10.14
C THR A 106 23.42 -4.26 -10.12
N ALA A 107 22.76 -4.60 -9.03
CA ALA A 107 21.32 -4.32 -8.86
C ALA A 107 20.97 -2.82 -9.04
N ALA A 108 21.93 -1.91 -8.82
CA ALA A 108 21.74 -0.48 -9.03
C ALA A 108 21.42 -0.11 -10.49
N LYS A 109 21.93 -0.88 -11.46
CA LYS A 109 21.64 -0.67 -12.88
C LYS A 109 20.16 -0.88 -13.23
N PHE A 110 19.46 -1.70 -12.47
CA PHE A 110 18.06 -2.06 -12.65
C PHE A 110 17.11 -1.22 -11.79
N SER A 111 17.62 -0.16 -11.15
CA SER A 111 16.78 0.82 -10.46
C SER A 111 16.17 1.80 -11.45
N PHE A 112 14.87 2.07 -11.33
CA PHE A 112 14.22 3.17 -12.07
C PHE A 112 14.15 4.47 -11.24
N ASN A 113 14.59 4.46 -9.97
CA ASN A 113 14.62 5.64 -9.11
C ASN A 113 15.98 6.37 -9.14
N SER A 114 17.04 5.63 -9.34
CA SER A 114 18.42 6.16 -9.31
C SER A 114 19.32 5.39 -10.29
N GLY A 115 20.54 5.87 -10.47
CA GLY A 115 21.52 5.20 -11.32
C GLY A 115 21.41 5.58 -12.80
N ASP A 116 22.33 5.05 -13.58
CA ASP A 116 22.55 5.37 -14.99
C ASP A 116 21.91 4.39 -15.99
N GLY A 117 21.23 3.35 -15.50
CA GLY A 117 20.47 2.40 -16.34
C GLY A 117 19.11 2.93 -16.81
N ARG A 118 18.67 4.07 -16.27
CA ARG A 118 17.37 4.68 -16.58
C ARG A 118 17.36 5.33 -17.97
N CYS A 119 16.17 5.36 -18.58
CA CYS A 119 15.92 6.20 -19.73
C CYS A 119 16.28 7.66 -19.39
N PRO A 120 17.15 8.33 -20.15
CA PRO A 120 17.58 9.69 -19.83
C PRO A 120 16.45 10.71 -19.99
N THR A 121 15.52 10.49 -20.89
CA THR A 121 14.40 11.40 -21.19
C THR A 121 13.40 11.44 -20.05
N CYS A 122 12.87 10.31 -19.62
CA CYS A 122 11.87 10.25 -18.53
C CYS A 122 12.51 10.06 -17.14
N GLY A 123 13.82 9.87 -17.05
CA GLY A 123 14.52 9.63 -15.78
C GLY A 123 14.03 8.38 -15.03
N GLY A 124 13.50 7.37 -15.73
CA GLY A 124 13.00 6.13 -15.18
C GLY A 124 11.51 6.14 -14.79
N SER A 125 10.78 7.23 -15.04
CA SER A 125 9.34 7.28 -14.79
C SER A 125 8.54 6.43 -15.80
N GLY A 126 9.04 6.29 -17.03
CA GLY A 126 8.36 5.65 -18.14
C GLY A 126 7.24 6.48 -18.74
N PHE A 127 6.87 7.58 -18.10
CA PHE A 127 5.73 8.40 -18.46
C PHE A 127 6.05 9.88 -18.33
N GLU A 128 5.38 10.69 -19.12
CA GLU A 128 5.30 12.13 -19.01
C GLU A 128 3.99 12.49 -18.32
N HIS A 129 4.06 13.31 -17.30
CA HIS A 129 2.90 13.82 -16.57
C HIS A 129 2.44 15.11 -17.23
N VAL A 130 1.20 15.13 -17.69
CA VAL A 130 0.54 16.30 -18.27
C VAL A 130 -0.56 16.76 -17.31
N GLU A 131 -0.32 17.89 -16.65
CA GLU A 131 -1.32 18.51 -15.78
C GLU A 131 -2.45 19.12 -16.61
N MET A 132 -3.68 18.77 -16.29
CA MET A 132 -4.87 19.30 -16.96
C MET A 132 -5.63 20.20 -15.99
N GLN A 133 -5.81 21.47 -16.36
CA GLN A 133 -6.43 22.48 -15.46
C GLN A 133 -7.86 22.16 -15.01
N PHE A 134 -8.61 21.39 -15.80
CA PHE A 134 -10.03 21.09 -15.54
C PHE A 134 -10.42 19.60 -15.67
N LEU A 135 -9.44 18.74 -15.93
CA LEU A 135 -9.61 17.30 -16.10
C LEU A 135 -8.59 16.55 -15.24
N SER A 136 -8.77 15.25 -15.10
CA SER A 136 -7.75 14.40 -14.44
C SER A 136 -6.44 14.46 -15.21
N ASP A 137 -5.34 14.49 -14.47
CA ASP A 137 -4.00 14.46 -15.04
C ASP A 137 -3.81 13.24 -15.96
N VAL A 138 -3.08 13.43 -17.04
CA VAL A 138 -2.79 12.38 -18.02
C VAL A 138 -1.34 11.96 -17.93
N TYR A 139 -1.11 10.64 -17.94
CA TYR A 139 0.22 10.04 -17.99
C TYR A 139 0.45 9.43 -19.37
N LEU A 140 1.25 10.12 -20.20
CA LEU A 140 1.59 9.66 -21.54
C LEU A 140 2.88 8.82 -21.47
N ARG A 141 2.98 7.80 -22.31
CA ARG A 141 4.21 7.02 -22.41
C ARG A 141 5.37 7.90 -22.90
N CYS A 142 6.54 7.74 -22.28
CA CYS A 142 7.74 8.41 -22.74
C CYS A 142 8.04 8.03 -24.19
N PRO A 143 8.22 8.99 -25.10
CA PRO A 143 8.41 8.72 -26.52
C PRO A 143 9.71 7.95 -26.83
N ASP A 144 10.74 8.12 -26.01
CA ASP A 144 12.04 7.49 -26.26
C ASP A 144 12.10 6.02 -25.78
N CYS A 145 11.52 5.71 -24.61
CA CYS A 145 11.54 4.36 -24.08
C CYS A 145 10.20 3.64 -24.17
N ASP A 146 9.15 4.26 -24.72
CA ASP A 146 7.80 3.69 -24.82
C ASP A 146 7.30 3.06 -23.51
N GLY A 147 7.47 3.76 -22.41
CA GLY A 147 7.06 3.29 -21.09
C GLY A 147 7.98 2.27 -20.43
N LYS A 148 9.07 1.85 -21.09
CA LYS A 148 9.97 0.78 -20.61
C LYS A 148 10.90 1.22 -19.47
N ARG A 149 11.06 2.52 -19.21
CA ARG A 149 11.80 3.13 -18.11
C ARG A 149 13.32 3.06 -18.18
N TYR A 150 13.90 2.21 -19.02
CA TYR A 150 15.33 1.87 -19.07
C TYR A 150 15.96 2.16 -20.41
N ARG A 151 17.29 2.26 -20.40
CA ARG A 151 18.10 2.31 -21.62
C ARG A 151 18.07 0.97 -22.34
N PRO A 152 18.26 0.96 -23.69
CA PRO A 152 18.24 -0.28 -24.48
C PRO A 152 19.20 -1.35 -23.98
N GLU A 153 20.43 -0.99 -23.56
CA GLU A 153 21.44 -1.91 -23.06
C GLU A 153 21.03 -2.64 -21.76
N ILE A 154 20.15 -2.05 -20.96
CA ILE A 154 19.60 -2.69 -19.76
C ILE A 154 18.51 -3.70 -20.15
N LEU A 155 17.74 -3.38 -21.18
CA LEU A 155 16.66 -4.27 -21.69
C LEU A 155 17.21 -5.53 -22.38
N GLU A 156 18.51 -5.57 -22.72
CA GLU A 156 19.17 -6.77 -23.23
C GLU A 156 19.38 -7.84 -22.13
N ILE A 157 19.39 -7.42 -20.87
CA ILE A 157 19.53 -8.36 -19.74
C ILE A 157 18.20 -9.06 -19.51
N THR A 158 18.23 -10.40 -19.53
CA THR A 158 17.05 -11.23 -19.33
C THR A 158 17.27 -12.28 -18.26
N ILE A 159 16.17 -12.71 -17.67
CA ILE A 159 16.07 -13.86 -16.77
C ILE A 159 15.05 -14.85 -17.32
N GLU A 160 15.30 -16.14 -17.10
CA GLU A 160 14.37 -17.20 -17.52
C GLU A 160 13.42 -17.55 -16.38
N ARG A 161 12.10 -17.43 -16.63
CA ARG A 161 11.05 -17.84 -15.69
C ARG A 161 9.87 -18.43 -16.46
N GLY A 162 9.42 -19.61 -16.02
CA GLY A 162 8.27 -20.27 -16.64
C GLY A 162 8.42 -20.52 -18.14
N GLY A 163 9.66 -20.79 -18.62
CA GLY A 163 9.96 -20.96 -20.05
C GLY A 163 9.92 -19.65 -20.86
N ARG A 164 9.88 -18.49 -20.20
CA ARG A 164 9.91 -17.17 -20.84
C ARG A 164 11.20 -16.45 -20.50
N SER A 165 11.79 -15.80 -21.49
CA SER A 165 12.91 -14.86 -21.31
C SER A 165 12.34 -13.46 -21.07
N LEU A 166 12.61 -12.89 -19.91
CA LEU A 166 12.01 -11.63 -19.45
C LEU A 166 13.11 -10.61 -19.14
N ASN A 167 13.00 -9.41 -19.69
CA ASN A 167 13.76 -8.26 -19.27
C ASN A 167 13.02 -7.48 -18.16
N VAL A 168 13.64 -6.44 -17.60
CA VAL A 168 13.03 -5.63 -16.52
C VAL A 168 11.72 -4.96 -16.92
N ALA A 169 11.57 -4.54 -18.18
CA ALA A 169 10.33 -3.95 -18.68
C ALA A 169 9.21 -4.99 -18.81
N ASP A 170 9.56 -6.20 -19.26
CA ASP A 170 8.61 -7.32 -19.33
C ASP A 170 8.08 -7.67 -17.94
N VAL A 171 8.96 -7.72 -16.94
CA VAL A 171 8.57 -7.98 -15.55
C VAL A 171 7.64 -6.88 -15.02
N LEU A 172 7.95 -5.61 -15.27
CA LEU A 172 7.09 -4.50 -14.83
C LEU A 172 5.71 -4.50 -15.51
N ALA A 173 5.61 -5.08 -16.70
CA ALA A 173 4.35 -5.22 -17.44
C ALA A 173 3.46 -6.37 -16.95
N LEU A 174 4.02 -7.34 -16.19
CA LEU A 174 3.25 -8.44 -15.61
C LEU A 174 2.22 -7.91 -14.60
N THR A 175 1.05 -8.54 -14.57
CA THR A 175 0.16 -8.41 -13.40
C THR A 175 0.80 -9.08 -12.18
N VAL A 176 0.35 -8.70 -10.99
CA VAL A 176 0.81 -9.35 -9.75
C VAL A 176 0.54 -10.85 -9.79
N ALA A 177 -0.63 -11.29 -10.31
CA ALA A 177 -0.97 -12.70 -10.45
C ALA A 177 0.02 -13.46 -11.36
N GLU A 178 0.33 -12.89 -12.53
CA GLU A 178 1.32 -13.47 -13.45
C GLU A 178 2.72 -13.55 -12.83
N ALA A 179 3.12 -12.47 -12.11
CA ALA A 179 4.41 -12.43 -11.43
C ALA A 179 4.50 -13.49 -10.33
N VAL A 180 3.46 -13.68 -9.53
CA VAL A 180 3.42 -14.74 -8.51
C VAL A 180 3.58 -16.12 -9.13
N GLY A 181 2.97 -16.37 -10.28
CA GLY A 181 3.14 -17.64 -11.02
C GLY A 181 4.56 -17.83 -11.54
N LEU A 182 5.13 -16.81 -12.18
CA LEU A 182 6.45 -16.88 -12.79
C LEU A 182 7.61 -16.92 -11.77
N PHE A 183 7.47 -16.23 -10.66
CA PHE A 183 8.46 -16.16 -9.57
C PHE A 183 8.19 -17.15 -8.43
N ALA A 184 7.39 -18.19 -8.65
CA ALA A 184 6.98 -19.14 -7.61
C ALA A 184 8.14 -19.75 -6.80
N ASN A 185 9.31 -19.88 -7.40
CA ASN A 185 10.52 -20.40 -6.75
C ASN A 185 11.39 -19.31 -6.08
N ASP A 186 11.09 -18.03 -6.30
CA ASP A 186 11.85 -16.90 -5.78
C ASP A 186 11.17 -16.40 -4.48
N ARG A 187 11.48 -17.06 -3.37
CA ARG A 187 10.78 -16.87 -2.06
C ARG A 187 10.70 -15.42 -1.60
N ASP A 188 11.76 -14.63 -1.81
CA ASP A 188 11.80 -13.23 -1.36
C ASP A 188 10.87 -12.36 -2.20
N VAL A 189 10.78 -12.63 -3.52
CA VAL A 189 9.84 -11.96 -4.41
C VAL A 189 8.40 -12.29 -4.02
N ILE A 190 8.08 -13.58 -3.85
CA ILE A 190 6.74 -14.03 -3.45
C ILE A 190 6.33 -13.41 -2.11
N ARG A 191 7.20 -13.47 -1.10
CA ARG A 191 6.93 -12.88 0.21
C ARG A 191 6.63 -11.39 0.14
N ALA A 192 7.33 -10.65 -0.71
CA ALA A 192 7.12 -9.22 -0.88
C ALA A 192 5.84 -8.90 -1.70
N LEU A 193 5.47 -9.74 -2.67
CA LEU A 193 4.25 -9.54 -3.48
C LEU A 193 2.97 -10.00 -2.77
N GLN A 194 3.07 -10.95 -1.83
CA GLN A 194 1.90 -11.54 -1.15
C GLN A 194 0.95 -10.50 -0.54
N PRO A 195 1.41 -9.41 0.10
CA PRO A 195 0.52 -8.37 0.61
C PRO A 195 -0.40 -7.75 -0.45
N ILE A 196 0.06 -7.62 -1.70
CA ILE A 196 -0.77 -7.09 -2.80
C ILE A 196 -1.88 -8.09 -3.17
N VAL A 197 -1.56 -9.38 -3.18
CA VAL A 197 -2.55 -10.45 -3.39
C VAL A 197 -3.57 -10.48 -2.25
N ASP A 198 -3.09 -10.34 -1.02
CA ASP A 198 -3.92 -10.38 0.18
C ASP A 198 -5.00 -9.29 0.21
N VAL A 199 -4.74 -8.15 -0.43
CA VAL A 199 -5.70 -7.03 -0.52
C VAL A 199 -6.54 -7.05 -1.81
N GLY A 200 -6.43 -8.09 -2.64
CA GLY A 200 -7.23 -8.25 -3.86
C GLY A 200 -6.79 -7.38 -5.03
N LEU A 201 -5.51 -7.02 -5.12
CA LEU A 201 -4.93 -6.23 -6.22
C LEU A 201 -4.07 -7.07 -7.18
N GLU A 202 -4.31 -8.36 -7.27
CA GLU A 202 -3.55 -9.27 -8.13
C GLU A 202 -3.66 -8.99 -9.62
N TYR A 203 -4.68 -8.25 -10.05
CA TYR A 203 -4.89 -7.84 -11.46
C TYR A 203 -4.08 -6.61 -11.87
N VAL A 204 -3.52 -5.87 -10.92
CA VAL A 204 -2.75 -4.65 -11.18
C VAL A 204 -1.37 -5.02 -11.72
N ALA A 205 -0.87 -4.27 -12.72
CA ALA A 205 0.48 -4.47 -13.23
C ALA A 205 1.53 -4.02 -12.21
N LEU A 206 2.64 -4.75 -12.12
CA LEU A 206 3.74 -4.46 -11.19
C LEU A 206 4.28 -3.02 -11.35
N GLY A 207 4.42 -2.58 -12.58
CA GLY A 207 4.96 -1.25 -12.93
C GLY A 207 3.89 -0.18 -13.18
N GLN A 208 2.61 -0.41 -12.87
CA GLN A 208 1.57 0.58 -13.06
C GLN A 208 1.87 1.85 -12.25
N PRO A 209 1.85 3.04 -12.85
CA PRO A 209 2.02 4.27 -12.07
C PRO A 209 0.95 4.40 -10.99
N VAL A 210 1.36 4.54 -9.74
CA VAL A 210 0.43 4.61 -8.61
C VAL A 210 -0.61 5.73 -8.73
N PRO A 211 -0.30 6.92 -9.28
CA PRO A 211 -1.32 7.96 -9.48
C PRO A 211 -2.46 7.57 -10.44
N THR A 212 -2.31 6.50 -11.22
CA THR A 212 -3.35 5.99 -12.12
C THR A 212 -4.31 5.00 -11.45
N LEU A 213 -4.06 4.65 -10.21
CA LEU A 213 -4.94 3.78 -9.42
C LEU A 213 -6.20 4.55 -9.00
N SER A 214 -7.33 3.86 -8.94
CA SER A 214 -8.53 4.39 -8.30
C SER A 214 -8.32 4.63 -6.81
N GLY A 215 -9.18 5.45 -6.18
CA GLY A 215 -9.08 5.72 -4.75
C GLY A 215 -9.12 4.45 -3.89
N GLY A 216 -10.00 3.50 -4.22
CA GLY A 216 -10.07 2.21 -3.51
C GLY A 216 -8.83 1.34 -3.73
N GLU A 217 -8.26 1.32 -4.94
CA GLU A 217 -7.00 0.61 -5.21
C GLU A 217 -5.83 1.25 -4.46
N ALA A 218 -5.75 2.58 -4.44
CA ALA A 218 -4.74 3.30 -3.68
C ALA A 218 -4.83 2.99 -2.18
N GLN A 219 -6.04 2.98 -1.61
CA GLN A 219 -6.26 2.62 -0.22
C GLN A 219 -5.80 1.18 0.09
N ARG A 220 -6.16 0.22 -0.77
CA ARG A 220 -5.72 -1.17 -0.61
C ARG A 220 -4.22 -1.34 -0.78
N LEU A 221 -3.59 -0.59 -1.69
CA LEU A 221 -2.14 -0.61 -1.83
C LEU A 221 -1.44 -0.03 -0.60
N LYS A 222 -1.98 1.00 0.04
CA LYS A 222 -1.49 1.49 1.34
C LYS A 222 -1.55 0.39 2.39
N LEU A 223 -2.67 -0.34 2.47
CA LEU A 223 -2.81 -1.49 3.37
C LEU A 223 -1.77 -2.58 3.07
N ALA A 224 -1.54 -2.91 1.80
CA ALA A 224 -0.51 -3.88 1.41
C ALA A 224 0.90 -3.44 1.87
N GLY A 225 1.21 -2.15 1.80
CA GLY A 225 2.47 -1.58 2.33
C GLY A 225 2.64 -1.83 3.83
N PHE A 226 1.61 -1.60 4.62
CA PHE A 226 1.64 -1.87 6.07
C PHE A 226 1.77 -3.36 6.39
N LEU A 227 1.09 -4.23 5.64
CA LEU A 227 1.25 -5.68 5.77
C LEU A 227 2.68 -6.13 5.45
N ALA A 228 3.29 -5.58 4.39
CA ALA A 228 4.66 -5.86 4.02
C ALA A 228 5.64 -5.43 5.11
N GLU A 229 5.42 -4.27 5.73
CA GLU A 229 6.23 -3.76 6.83
C GLU A 229 6.09 -4.64 8.09
N ALA A 230 4.86 -5.01 8.45
CA ALA A 230 4.60 -5.90 9.57
C ALA A 230 5.29 -7.26 9.39
N ALA A 231 5.24 -7.84 8.18
CA ALA A 231 5.93 -9.09 7.87
C ALA A 231 7.46 -8.98 7.97
N ARG A 232 8.05 -7.87 7.52
CA ARG A 232 9.50 -7.60 7.67
C ARG A 232 9.89 -7.43 9.13
N SER A 233 9.09 -6.74 9.91
CA SER A 233 9.34 -6.50 11.34
C SER A 233 9.26 -7.80 12.14
N ALA A 234 8.30 -8.66 11.86
CA ALA A 234 8.16 -9.97 12.49
C ALA A 234 9.38 -10.87 12.22
N SER A 235 9.92 -10.85 11.00
CA SER A 235 11.10 -11.65 10.65
C SER A 235 12.41 -11.19 11.30
N LYS A 236 12.51 -9.92 11.68
CA LYS A 236 13.70 -9.33 12.32
C LYS A 236 13.68 -9.45 13.86
N SER A 237 12.53 -9.65 14.45
CA SER A 237 12.34 -9.64 15.90
C SER A 237 12.50 -11.04 16.48
N ARG A 238 13.67 -11.32 17.06
CA ARG A 238 13.91 -12.48 17.94
C ARG A 238 13.51 -12.23 19.41
N GLN A 239 13.05 -11.04 19.74
CA GLN A 239 12.67 -10.68 21.12
C GLN A 239 11.18 -10.38 21.19
N THR A 240 10.47 -11.15 22.00
CA THR A 240 9.08 -10.97 22.44
C THR A 240 8.94 -9.84 23.46
N VAL A 241 9.33 -8.63 23.11
CA VAL A 241 8.89 -7.46 23.84
C VAL A 241 7.54 -7.06 23.27
N ALA A 242 6.52 -7.02 24.11
CA ALA A 242 5.18 -6.52 23.73
C ALA A 242 5.33 -5.10 23.19
N ARG A 243 5.35 -4.97 21.85
CA ARG A 243 5.40 -3.67 21.19
C ARG A 243 4.01 -3.08 21.21
N LYS A 244 3.91 -1.81 21.57
CA LYS A 244 2.68 -1.05 21.37
C LYS A 244 2.35 -1.05 19.88
N GLY A 245 1.12 -1.39 19.53
CA GLY A 245 0.65 -1.41 18.15
C GLY A 245 0.31 -0.03 17.63
N THR A 246 0.19 0.08 16.32
CA THR A 246 -0.37 1.25 15.63
C THR A 246 -1.89 1.14 15.56
N LEU A 247 -2.61 2.24 15.72
CA LEU A 247 -4.02 2.32 15.41
C LEU A 247 -4.21 2.72 13.95
N PHE A 248 -4.84 1.85 13.17
CA PHE A 248 -5.23 2.14 11.80
C PHE A 248 -6.69 2.55 11.73
N LEU A 249 -6.95 3.65 11.05
CA LEU A 249 -8.29 4.19 10.80
C LEU A 249 -8.59 4.04 9.30
N PHE A 250 -9.69 3.39 8.96
CA PHE A 250 -10.13 3.20 7.58
C PHE A 250 -11.51 3.83 7.38
N ASP A 251 -11.68 4.54 6.27
CA ASP A 251 -12.96 5.09 5.86
C ASP A 251 -13.48 4.34 4.64
N GLU A 252 -14.58 3.61 4.83
CA GLU A 252 -15.30 2.82 3.82
C GLU A 252 -14.40 1.99 2.90
N PRO A 253 -13.52 1.12 3.44
CA PRO A 253 -12.53 0.40 2.63
C PRO A 253 -13.15 -0.64 1.68
N THR A 254 -14.44 -0.97 1.82
CA THR A 254 -15.15 -1.90 0.93
C THR A 254 -15.80 -1.22 -0.27
N THR A 255 -15.74 0.11 -0.36
CA THR A 255 -16.36 0.85 -1.48
C THR A 255 -15.85 0.35 -2.83
N GLY A 256 -16.78 -0.04 -3.71
CA GLY A 256 -16.48 -0.54 -5.05
C GLY A 256 -15.93 -1.97 -5.10
N LEU A 257 -15.89 -2.71 -3.99
CA LEU A 257 -15.48 -4.10 -3.97
C LEU A 257 -16.64 -5.07 -4.23
N HIS A 258 -16.32 -6.14 -4.98
CA HIS A 258 -17.17 -7.32 -5.03
C HIS A 258 -17.07 -8.10 -3.71
N PHE A 259 -18.11 -8.89 -3.36
CA PHE A 259 -18.17 -9.57 -2.06
C PHE A 259 -17.00 -10.54 -1.83
N ASP A 260 -16.46 -11.20 -2.85
CA ASP A 260 -15.28 -12.07 -2.75
C ASP A 260 -14.02 -11.30 -2.34
N ASP A 261 -13.89 -10.07 -2.81
CA ASP A 261 -12.76 -9.19 -2.47
C ASP A 261 -12.90 -8.63 -1.05
N ILE A 262 -14.13 -8.46 -0.56
CA ILE A 262 -14.38 -8.10 0.85
C ILE A 262 -13.82 -9.16 1.78
N ALA A 263 -14.00 -10.44 1.46
CA ALA A 263 -13.43 -11.53 2.26
C ALA A 263 -11.88 -11.50 2.27
N LYS A 264 -11.24 -11.17 1.15
CA LYS A 264 -9.78 -10.96 1.08
C LYS A 264 -9.35 -9.78 1.96
N LEU A 265 -10.04 -8.65 1.83
CA LEU A 265 -9.78 -7.45 2.65
C LEU A 265 -9.90 -7.75 4.14
N MET A 266 -10.94 -8.48 4.56
CA MET A 266 -11.15 -8.85 5.96
C MET A 266 -10.00 -9.72 6.49
N ARG A 267 -9.52 -10.69 5.70
CA ARG A 267 -8.34 -11.48 6.07
C ARG A 267 -7.08 -10.62 6.20
N ALA A 268 -6.89 -9.66 5.30
CA ALA A 268 -5.77 -8.70 5.37
C ALA A 268 -5.83 -7.84 6.64
N LEU A 269 -7.01 -7.31 6.98
CA LEU A 269 -7.21 -6.56 8.22
C LEU A 269 -6.92 -7.40 9.47
N ARG A 270 -7.34 -8.67 9.48
CA ARG A 270 -7.03 -9.61 10.58
C ARG A 270 -5.52 -9.83 10.74
N LYS A 271 -4.76 -9.91 9.65
CA LYS A 271 -3.28 -10.01 9.72
C LYS A 271 -2.65 -8.82 10.45
N LEU A 272 -3.18 -7.60 10.31
CA LEU A 272 -2.70 -6.44 11.08
C LEU A 272 -3.01 -6.60 12.57
N ILE A 273 -4.18 -7.09 12.94
CA ILE A 273 -4.54 -7.34 14.34
C ILE A 273 -3.62 -8.41 14.94
N ASP A 274 -3.39 -9.50 14.22
CA ASP A 274 -2.49 -10.59 14.63
C ASP A 274 -1.04 -10.11 14.81
N ALA A 275 -0.64 -9.06 14.10
CA ALA A 275 0.65 -8.38 14.25
C ALA A 275 0.68 -7.40 15.45
N GLY A 276 -0.41 -7.27 16.23
CA GLY A 276 -0.52 -6.44 17.43
C GLY A 276 -1.05 -5.03 17.20
N HIS A 277 -1.61 -4.74 16.03
CA HIS A 277 -2.21 -3.45 15.71
C HIS A 277 -3.70 -3.40 16.10
N SER A 278 -4.25 -2.20 16.13
CA SER A 278 -5.66 -1.91 16.39
C SER A 278 -6.31 -1.30 15.15
N LEU A 279 -7.57 -1.58 14.92
CA LEU A 279 -8.29 -1.15 13.73
C LEU A 279 -9.62 -0.52 14.08
N ILE A 280 -9.88 0.67 13.52
CA ILE A 280 -11.21 1.28 13.49
C ILE A 280 -11.61 1.47 12.03
N VAL A 281 -12.76 0.98 11.67
CA VAL A 281 -13.29 1.01 10.30
C VAL A 281 -14.65 1.68 10.31
N ILE A 282 -14.81 2.76 9.55
CA ILE A 282 -16.13 3.34 9.26
C ILE A 282 -16.71 2.54 8.13
N GLU A 283 -17.84 1.86 8.33
CA GLU A 283 -18.43 0.98 7.33
C GLU A 283 -19.95 0.85 7.43
N HIS A 284 -20.55 0.51 6.29
CA HIS A 284 -21.96 0.16 6.14
C HIS A 284 -22.16 -1.27 5.64
N ASN A 285 -21.09 -1.93 5.22
CA ASN A 285 -21.13 -3.28 4.69
C ASN A 285 -21.42 -4.29 5.80
N LEU A 286 -22.48 -5.10 5.62
CA LEU A 286 -22.94 -6.05 6.63
C LEU A 286 -21.92 -7.15 6.91
N ASP A 287 -21.10 -7.56 5.94
CA ASP A 287 -20.09 -8.60 6.14
C ASP A 287 -18.96 -8.10 7.04
N VAL A 288 -18.56 -6.83 6.88
CA VAL A 288 -17.60 -6.17 7.79
C VAL A 288 -18.18 -6.04 9.18
N ILE A 289 -19.42 -5.55 9.28
CA ILE A 289 -20.11 -5.37 10.57
C ILE A 289 -20.21 -6.71 11.33
N ARG A 290 -20.60 -7.79 10.65
CA ARG A 290 -20.70 -9.14 11.25
C ARG A 290 -19.35 -9.72 11.65
N ALA A 291 -18.28 -9.38 10.93
CA ALA A 291 -16.92 -9.84 11.20
C ALA A 291 -16.19 -9.00 12.26
N SER A 292 -16.78 -7.91 12.74
CA SER A 292 -16.20 -7.02 13.75
C SER A 292 -16.15 -7.66 15.13
N ASP A 293 -15.13 -7.30 15.89
CA ASP A 293 -15.02 -7.67 17.31
C ASP A 293 -15.82 -6.72 18.21
N TRP A 294 -16.01 -5.49 17.76
CA TRP A 294 -16.73 -4.45 18.49
C TRP A 294 -17.46 -3.54 17.50
N LEU A 295 -18.69 -3.17 17.86
CA LEU A 295 -19.53 -2.32 17.03
C LEU A 295 -19.91 -1.06 17.81
N ILE A 296 -19.81 0.07 17.10
CA ILE A 296 -20.27 1.39 17.58
C ILE A 296 -21.29 1.87 16.55
N ASP A 297 -22.54 2.09 16.98
CA ASP A 297 -23.65 2.54 16.15
C ASP A 297 -24.16 3.91 16.64
#